data_5acf0feecd68b549bbbfaf394a9de187
#
_entry.id   5acf0feecd68b549bbbfaf394a9de187
#
_cell.length_a   1.000
_cell.length_b   1.000
_cell.length_c   1.000
_cell.angle_alpha   90.00
_cell.angle_beta   90.00
_cell.angle_gamma   90.00
#
_symmetry.space_group_name_H-M   'P 1'
#
loop_
_entity.id
_entity.type
_entity.pdbx_description
1 polymer ?
#
loop_
_entity_poly.entity_id
_entity_poly.type
_entity_poly.pdbx_seq_one_letter_code
_entity_poly.pdbx_strand_id
1 'polypeptide(L)'
;MSTIRGTTPTFTINLNGVDLTQNYRIYITIDQNGTQLTKDSFSDAMQMNITKIEEEDGSVSTQIDLHLTQEETLMFDTGNAEIQAKWIDVSGAVEASDISMVKFSRALLEDVVRS
;
A
#
# COMPACT_ATOMS: atom_id res chain seq x y z
N MET A 1 2.16 -9.43 5.73
CA MET A 1 2.48 -9.41 4.29
C MET A 1 3.96 -9.69 4.08
N SER A 2 4.30 -10.31 2.98
CA SER A 2 5.69 -10.58 2.63
C SER A 2 5.87 -10.51 1.12
N THR A 3 7.08 -10.15 0.69
CA THR A 3 7.45 -10.12 -0.72
C THR A 3 8.95 -10.35 -0.87
N ILE A 4 9.36 -10.67 -2.09
CA ILE A 4 10.78 -10.82 -2.45
C ILE A 4 11.24 -9.53 -3.12
N ARG A 5 12.41 -9.03 -2.73
CA ARG A 5 13.02 -7.82 -3.32
C ARG A 5 13.20 -8.01 -4.84
N GLY A 6 13.01 -6.95 -5.60
CA GLY A 6 13.16 -6.98 -7.06
C GLY A 6 12.00 -7.61 -7.81
N THR A 7 10.88 -7.88 -7.16
CA THR A 7 9.65 -8.37 -7.80
C THR A 7 8.61 -7.25 -7.90
N THR A 8 7.48 -7.57 -8.51
CA THR A 8 6.38 -6.62 -8.70
C THR A 8 5.16 -7.08 -7.89
N PRO A 9 5.17 -6.94 -6.56
CA PRO A 9 4.10 -7.45 -5.72
C PRO A 9 2.86 -6.58 -5.77
N THR A 10 1.75 -7.17 -5.34
CA THR A 10 0.53 -6.46 -4.98
C THR A 10 0.31 -6.61 -3.49
N PHE A 11 0.26 -5.50 -2.77
CA PHE A 11 -0.11 -5.49 -1.35
C PHE A 11 -1.58 -5.14 -1.23
N THR A 12 -2.34 -6.00 -0.55
CA THR A 12 -3.76 -5.75 -0.29
C THR A 12 -3.94 -5.22 1.12
N ILE A 13 -4.54 -4.04 1.23
CA ILE A 13 -4.82 -3.39 2.49
C ILE A 13 -6.34 -3.29 2.65
N ASN A 14 -6.86 -3.80 3.76
CA ASN A 14 -8.28 -3.74 4.06
C ASN A 14 -8.52 -2.71 5.16
N LEU A 15 -9.37 -1.73 4.87
CA LEU A 15 -9.79 -0.70 5.82
C LEU A 15 -11.24 -0.97 6.20
N ASN A 16 -11.43 -1.66 7.33
CA ASN A 16 -12.74 -2.10 7.79
C ASN A 16 -13.58 -0.92 8.27
N GLY A 17 -14.85 -0.91 7.87
CA GLY A 17 -15.81 0.06 8.37
C GLY A 17 -15.73 1.44 7.75
N VAL A 18 -14.94 1.63 6.69
CA VAL A 18 -14.84 2.91 5.99
C VAL A 18 -15.01 2.72 4.49
N ASP A 19 -15.68 3.68 3.85
CA ASP A 19 -15.82 3.75 2.39
C ASP A 19 -14.98 4.92 1.88
N LEU A 20 -13.87 4.62 1.23
CA LEU A 20 -12.93 5.60 0.68
C LEU A 20 -12.96 5.66 -0.85
N THR A 21 -14.02 5.12 -1.47
CA THR A 21 -14.11 5.06 -2.93
C THR A 21 -14.51 6.37 -3.58
N GLN A 22 -14.99 7.35 -2.80
CA GLN A 22 -15.41 8.66 -3.31
C GLN A 22 -14.83 9.79 -2.48
N ASN A 23 -14.31 10.81 -3.17
CA ASN A 23 -13.91 12.09 -2.57
C ASN A 23 -12.81 12.02 -1.49
N TYR A 24 -11.99 10.96 -1.52
CA TYR A 24 -10.86 10.81 -0.61
C TYR A 24 -9.55 10.78 -1.37
N ARG A 25 -8.53 11.37 -0.77
CA ARG A 25 -7.16 11.18 -1.23
C ARG A 25 -6.46 10.28 -0.23
N ILE A 26 -5.91 9.18 -0.72
CA ILE A 26 -5.32 8.13 0.11
C ILE A 26 -3.82 8.10 -0.13
N TYR A 27 -3.06 8.09 0.97
CA TYR A 27 -1.60 7.94 0.96
C TYR A 27 -1.26 6.61 1.61
N ILE A 28 -0.37 5.84 0.99
CA ILE A 28 0.16 4.62 1.58
C ILE A 28 1.66 4.80 1.70
N THR A 29 2.16 4.68 2.93
CA THR A 29 3.58 4.85 3.22
C THR A 29 4.15 3.53 3.73
N ILE A 30 5.28 3.15 3.15
CA ILE A 30 6.11 2.05 3.61
C ILE A 30 7.39 2.65 4.16
N ASP A 31 7.74 2.31 5.40
CA ASP A 31 8.93 2.81 6.09
C ASP A 31 9.77 1.65 6.61
N GLN A 32 11.07 1.72 6.31
CA GLN A 32 12.04 0.77 6.83
C GLN A 32 13.27 1.55 7.29
N ASN A 33 13.39 1.74 8.60
CA ASN A 33 14.55 2.41 9.20
C ASN A 33 14.88 3.77 8.56
N GLY A 34 13.83 4.54 8.20
CA GLY A 34 13.98 5.85 7.59
C GLY A 34 13.94 5.86 6.07
N THR A 35 14.04 4.72 5.41
CA THR A 35 13.76 4.62 3.97
C THR A 35 12.26 4.59 3.79
N GLN A 36 11.71 5.58 3.11
CA GLN A 36 10.26 5.72 2.94
C GLN A 36 9.86 5.74 1.47
N LEU A 37 8.75 5.07 1.17
CA LEU A 37 8.06 5.15 -0.11
C LEU A 37 6.61 5.51 0.18
N THR A 38 6.13 6.62 -0.38
CA THR A 38 4.73 7.03 -0.25
C THR A 38 4.08 7.05 -1.62
N LYS A 39 2.95 6.37 -1.73
CA LYS A 39 2.10 6.37 -2.92
C LYS A 39 0.78 7.07 -2.59
N ASP A 40 0.22 7.76 -3.58
CA ASP A 40 -0.99 8.51 -3.38
C ASP A 40 -2.01 8.21 -4.49
N SER A 41 -3.29 8.13 -4.11
CA SER A 41 -4.37 7.68 -5.01
C SER A 41 -4.61 8.61 -6.20
N PHE A 42 -4.13 9.85 -6.16
CA PHE A 42 -4.26 10.77 -7.27
C PHE A 42 -3.06 10.69 -8.22
N SER A 43 -1.84 10.83 -7.68
CA SER A 43 -0.62 10.84 -8.49
C SER A 43 -0.21 9.45 -8.97
N ASP A 44 -0.51 8.42 -8.18
CA ASP A 44 -0.11 7.04 -8.46
C ASP A 44 -1.32 6.15 -8.75
N ALA A 45 -2.35 6.69 -9.39
CA ALA A 45 -3.61 6.00 -9.64
C ALA A 45 -3.44 4.69 -10.41
N MET A 46 -2.42 4.58 -11.27
CA MET A 46 -2.14 3.36 -12.03
C MET A 46 -1.58 2.23 -11.18
N GLN A 47 -1.08 2.54 -9.98
CA GLN A 47 -0.51 1.56 -9.06
C GLN A 47 -1.42 1.24 -7.88
N MET A 48 -2.59 1.90 -7.80
CA MET A 48 -3.48 1.77 -6.65
C MET A 48 -4.90 1.51 -7.12
N ASN A 49 -5.40 0.31 -6.83
CA ASN A 49 -6.78 -0.08 -7.14
C ASN A 49 -7.61 -0.07 -5.86
N ILE A 50 -8.67 0.73 -5.85
CA ILE A 50 -9.51 0.95 -4.66
C ILE A 50 -10.88 0.36 -4.92
N THR A 51 -11.30 -0.57 -4.09
CA THR A 51 -12.55 -1.31 -4.25
C THR A 51 -13.40 -1.20 -2.98
N LYS A 52 -14.68 -0.96 -3.16
CA LYS A 52 -15.67 -0.99 -2.09
C LYS A 52 -16.12 -2.44 -1.85
N ILE A 53 -16.07 -2.87 -0.61
CA ILE A 53 -16.55 -4.18 -0.18
C ILE A 53 -17.78 -3.99 0.69
N GLU A 54 -18.90 -4.55 0.27
CA GLU A 54 -20.14 -4.54 1.05
C GLU A 54 -20.28 -5.89 1.75
N GLU A 55 -20.39 -5.85 3.08
CA GLU A 55 -20.55 -7.05 3.90
C GLU A 55 -22.01 -7.45 4.04
N GLU A 56 -22.28 -8.70 4.41
CA GLU A 56 -23.63 -9.22 4.57
C GLU A 56 -24.42 -8.50 5.65
N ASP A 57 -23.75 -7.97 6.68
CA ASP A 57 -24.37 -7.22 7.77
C ASP A 57 -24.67 -5.75 7.40
N GLY A 58 -24.39 -5.35 6.17
CA GLY A 58 -24.59 -3.98 5.68
C GLY A 58 -23.44 -3.03 5.94
N SER A 59 -22.37 -3.47 6.61
CA SER A 59 -21.18 -2.67 6.78
C SER A 59 -20.41 -2.55 5.47
N VAL A 60 -19.59 -1.50 5.36
CA VAL A 60 -18.78 -1.22 4.17
C VAL A 60 -17.31 -1.17 4.58
N SER A 61 -16.46 -1.72 3.73
CA SER A 61 -15.01 -1.68 3.87
C SER A 61 -14.37 -1.25 2.56
N THR A 62 -13.15 -0.77 2.64
CA THR A 62 -12.37 -0.41 1.45
C THR A 62 -11.18 -1.36 1.34
N GLN A 63 -11.01 -1.94 0.16
CA GLN A 63 -9.83 -2.73 -0.18
C GLN A 63 -8.96 -1.94 -1.12
N ILE A 64 -7.69 -1.82 -0.79
CA ILE A 64 -6.70 -1.13 -1.61
C ILE A 64 -5.65 -2.14 -2.05
N ASP A 65 -5.50 -2.32 -3.36
CA ASP A 65 -4.45 -3.13 -3.96
C ASP A 65 -3.36 -2.20 -4.46
N LEU A 66 -2.21 -2.22 -3.80
CA LEU A 66 -1.05 -1.40 -4.14
C LEU A 66 -0.04 -2.24 -4.89
N HIS A 67 0.28 -1.82 -6.12
CA HIS A 67 1.27 -2.47 -6.99
C HIS A 67 2.59 -1.72 -6.94
N LEU A 68 3.67 -2.42 -6.63
CA LEU A 68 5.01 -1.84 -6.63
C LEU A 68 5.81 -2.34 -7.83
N THR A 69 6.73 -1.49 -8.29
CA THR A 69 7.69 -1.85 -9.35
C THR A 69 8.89 -2.59 -8.76
N GLN A 70 9.71 -3.18 -9.63
CA GLN A 70 10.96 -3.83 -9.22
C GLN A 70 11.87 -2.83 -8.51
N GLU A 71 12.03 -1.64 -9.08
CA GLU A 71 12.87 -0.58 -8.54
C GLU A 71 12.41 -0.17 -7.14
N GLU A 72 11.08 -0.09 -6.93
CA GLU A 72 10.52 0.29 -5.63
C GLU A 72 10.78 -0.77 -4.57
N THR A 73 10.62 -2.06 -4.89
CA THR A 73 10.92 -3.12 -3.91
C THR A 73 12.42 -3.23 -3.62
N LEU A 74 13.29 -2.86 -4.56
CA LEU A 74 14.73 -2.84 -4.36
C LEU A 74 15.19 -1.68 -3.49
N MET A 75 14.35 -0.67 -3.22
CA MET A 75 14.67 0.41 -2.28
C MET A 75 14.82 -0.09 -0.85
N PHE A 76 14.17 -1.20 -0.51
CA PHE A 76 14.13 -1.74 0.85
C PHE A 76 15.12 -2.88 1.00
N ASP A 77 15.74 -2.94 2.19
CA ASP A 77 16.62 -4.05 2.56
C ASP A 77 15.80 -5.27 2.97
N THR A 78 16.47 -6.42 3.04
CA THR A 78 15.89 -7.63 3.62
C THR A 78 15.50 -7.35 5.08
N GLY A 79 14.29 -7.68 5.46
CA GLY A 79 13.78 -7.47 6.80
C GLY A 79 12.40 -6.88 6.81
N ASN A 80 11.94 -6.51 8.00
CA ASN A 80 10.60 -5.96 8.21
C ASN A 80 10.56 -4.46 7.90
N ALA A 81 9.46 -4.03 7.30
CA ALA A 81 9.09 -2.64 7.13
C ALA A 81 7.69 -2.41 7.70
N GLU A 82 7.35 -1.17 7.98
CA GLU A 82 6.03 -0.78 8.43
C GLU A 82 5.24 -0.21 7.26
N ILE A 83 3.93 -0.48 7.21
CA ILE A 83 3.03 0.07 6.19
C ILE A 83 1.80 0.66 6.85
N GLN A 84 1.39 1.84 6.41
CA GLN A 84 0.23 2.54 6.94
C GLN A 84 -0.50 3.30 5.84
N ALA A 85 -1.82 3.26 5.87
CA ALA A 85 -2.66 4.11 5.04
C ALA A 85 -3.08 5.35 5.82
N LYS A 86 -3.12 6.49 5.15
CA LYS A 86 -3.59 7.76 5.67
C LYS A 86 -4.46 8.41 4.63
N TRP A 87 -5.57 9.00 5.01
CA TRP A 87 -6.49 9.61 4.04
C TRP A 87 -7.04 10.92 4.53
N ILE A 88 -7.39 11.77 3.58
CA ILE A 88 -8.02 13.05 3.82
C ILE A 88 -9.32 13.14 3.04
N ASP A 89 -10.38 13.60 3.67
CA ASP A 89 -11.66 13.82 3.02
C ASP A 89 -11.80 15.26 2.48
N VAL A 90 -12.92 15.53 1.82
CA VAL A 90 -13.18 16.85 1.24
C VAL A 90 -13.32 17.97 2.26
N SER A 91 -13.61 17.62 3.52
CA SER A 91 -13.71 18.60 4.62
C SER A 91 -12.35 18.93 5.23
N GLY A 92 -11.31 18.21 4.87
CA GLY A 92 -9.97 18.36 5.43
C GLY A 92 -9.69 17.49 6.66
N ALA A 93 -10.62 16.61 7.03
CA ALA A 93 -10.40 15.67 8.13
C ALA A 93 -9.41 14.59 7.69
N VAL A 94 -8.41 14.32 8.54
CA VAL A 94 -7.33 13.35 8.26
C VAL A 94 -7.43 12.19 9.23
N GLU A 95 -7.41 10.98 8.71
CA GLU A 95 -7.42 9.74 9.49
C GLU A 95 -6.33 8.79 8.99
N ALA A 96 -6.00 7.79 9.80
CA ALA A 96 -4.98 6.81 9.47
C ALA A 96 -5.39 5.41 9.96
N SER A 97 -4.91 4.40 9.25
CA SER A 97 -5.04 3.00 9.67
C SER A 97 -4.03 2.68 10.78
N ASP A 98 -4.19 1.49 11.37
CA ASP A 98 -3.14 0.92 12.19
C ASP A 98 -1.91 0.62 11.32
N ILE A 99 -0.75 0.56 11.96
CA ILE A 99 0.49 0.18 11.29
C ILE A 99 0.54 -1.34 11.18
N SER A 100 0.80 -1.83 9.96
CA SER A 100 1.02 -3.25 9.68
C SER A 100 2.45 -3.48 9.24
N MET A 101 2.87 -4.74 9.18
CA MET A 101 4.24 -5.12 8.82
C MET A 101 4.28 -5.75 7.44
N VAL A 102 5.31 -5.41 6.69
CA VAL A 102 5.68 -6.05 5.42
C VAL A 102 7.08 -6.63 5.58
N LYS A 103 7.27 -7.89 5.21
CA LYS A 103 8.59 -8.52 5.22
C LYS A 103 9.15 -8.55 3.81
N PHE A 104 10.34 -7.98 3.64
CA PHE A 104 11.10 -8.08 2.40
C PHE A 104 12.12 -9.20 2.52
N SER A 105 12.07 -10.16 1.60
CA SER A 105 12.98 -11.30 1.56
C SER A 105 14.01 -11.13 0.47
N ARG A 106 15.16 -11.75 0.68
CA ARG A 106 16.28 -11.71 -0.26
C ARG A 106 15.94 -12.42 -1.56
N ALA A 107 16.32 -11.83 -2.69
CA ALA A 107 16.33 -12.49 -3.99
C ALA A 107 17.77 -12.92 -4.34
N LEU A 108 17.92 -14.01 -5.11
CA LEU A 108 19.22 -14.42 -5.63
C LEU A 108 19.70 -13.46 -6.73
N LEU A 109 18.78 -13.03 -7.59
CA LEU A 109 19.04 -12.00 -8.60
C LEU A 109 18.42 -10.68 -8.11
N GLU A 110 19.24 -9.69 -7.82
CA GLU A 110 18.81 -8.41 -7.27
C GLU A 110 18.79 -7.29 -8.32
N ASP A 111 19.06 -7.61 -9.58
CA ASP A 111 18.98 -6.65 -10.68
C ASP A 111 17.54 -6.52 -11.18
N VAL A 112 17.24 -5.35 -11.76
CA VAL A 112 15.98 -5.15 -12.49
C VAL A 112 15.99 -6.02 -13.72
N VAL A 113 14.95 -6.85 -13.87
CA VAL A 113 14.82 -7.79 -14.99
C VAL A 113 13.92 -7.17 -16.05
N ARG A 114 14.33 -7.28 -17.32
CA ARG A 114 13.56 -6.79 -18.46
C ARG A 114 13.44 -7.88 -19.52
N SER A 115 12.29 -7.92 -20.16
CA SER A 115 12.04 -8.85 -21.27
C SER A 115 12.52 -8.28 -22.60
#